data_cb61fe41f70649b63403f74f2a0e6cd3
#
_entry.id   cb61fe41f70649b63403f74f2a0e6cd3
#
_cell.length_a   1.000
_cell.length_b   1.000
_cell.length_c   1.000
_cell.angle_alpha   90.00
_cell.angle_beta   90.00
_cell.angle_gamma   90.00
#
_symmetry.space_group_name_H-M   'P 1'
#
loop_
_entity.id
_entity.type
_entity.pdbx_description
1 polymer ?
#
loop_
_entity_poly.entity_id
_entity_poly.type
_entity_poly.pdbx_seq_one_letter_code
_entity_poly.pdbx_strand_id
1 'polypeptide(L)'
;MEAPRQYKVSYTETAIQDLEEKADYISCQFQDPALALSWYTRLRDAIQRELMTMPSKYPLYSLEPWHSKGIHLFTFRNDVILYSVDEGSSCVYIRAVCTKGRDLSAHLTEHEKE
;
A
#
# COMPACT_ATOMS: atom_id res chain seq x y z
N MET A 1 1.49 -31.38 7.90
CA MET A 1 2.01 -30.03 7.67
C MET A 1 0.87 -29.11 7.34
N GLU A 2 0.70 -28.06 8.11
CA GLU A 2 -0.42 -27.12 7.90
C GLU A 2 -0.11 -26.19 6.73
N ALA A 3 -1.15 -25.83 5.99
CA ALA A 3 -1.02 -24.84 4.93
C ALA A 3 -0.63 -23.48 5.52
N PRO A 4 0.14 -22.66 4.79
CA PRO A 4 0.43 -21.31 5.25
C PRO A 4 -0.85 -20.52 5.48
N ARG A 5 -0.84 -19.70 6.54
CA ARG A 5 -1.95 -18.84 6.84
C ARG A 5 -2.10 -17.79 5.72
N GLN A 6 -3.32 -17.63 5.25
CA GLN A 6 -3.62 -16.63 4.23
C GLN A 6 -4.32 -15.44 4.83
N TYR A 7 -3.91 -14.26 4.40
CA TYR A 7 -4.46 -12.99 4.86
C TYR A 7 -5.32 -12.37 3.78
N LYS A 8 -6.40 -11.78 4.20
CA LYS A 8 -7.23 -10.99 3.29
C LYS A 8 -6.59 -9.61 3.18
N VAL A 9 -6.41 -9.13 1.96
CA VAL A 9 -5.85 -7.79 1.71
C VAL A 9 -7.02 -6.85 1.42
N SER A 10 -7.14 -5.82 2.25
CA SER A 10 -8.19 -4.81 2.11
C SER A 10 -7.55 -3.45 1.92
N TYR A 11 -8.24 -2.55 1.23
CA TYR A 11 -7.76 -1.20 0.96
C TYR A 11 -8.62 -0.22 1.73
N THR A 12 -7.97 0.68 2.46
CA THR A 12 -8.69 1.78 3.12
C THR A 12 -9.17 2.76 2.06
N GLU A 13 -10.14 3.58 2.43
CA GLU A 13 -10.65 4.62 1.53
C GLU A 13 -9.53 5.53 1.06
N THR A 14 -8.62 5.90 1.96
CA THR A 14 -7.45 6.71 1.65
C THR A 14 -6.56 6.04 0.60
N ALA A 15 -6.29 4.74 0.76
CA ALA A 15 -5.46 4.01 -0.20
C ALA A 15 -6.13 3.95 -1.57
N ILE A 16 -7.43 3.74 -1.61
CA ILE A 16 -8.20 3.73 -2.86
C ILE A 16 -8.08 5.09 -3.55
N GLN A 17 -8.23 6.16 -2.78
CA GLN A 17 -8.10 7.51 -3.30
C GLN A 17 -6.70 7.78 -3.86
N ASP A 18 -5.65 7.33 -3.14
CA ASP A 18 -4.27 7.44 -3.62
C ASP A 18 -4.09 6.75 -4.97
N LEU A 19 -4.65 5.55 -5.11
CA LEU A 19 -4.56 4.78 -6.35
C LEU A 19 -5.27 5.49 -7.50
N GLU A 20 -6.46 6.01 -7.23
CA GLU A 20 -7.24 6.73 -8.25
C GLU A 20 -6.54 8.00 -8.70
N GLU A 21 -6.00 8.77 -7.77
CA GLU A 21 -5.29 10.01 -8.08
C GLU A 21 -4.06 9.74 -8.94
N LYS A 22 -3.29 8.70 -8.61
CA LYS A 22 -2.10 8.37 -9.39
C LYS A 22 -2.44 7.80 -10.75
N ALA A 23 -3.50 6.99 -10.84
CA ALA A 23 -3.96 6.49 -12.14
C ALA A 23 -4.38 7.64 -13.06
N ASP A 24 -5.11 8.61 -12.51
CA ASP A 24 -5.51 9.80 -13.26
C ASP A 24 -4.29 10.61 -13.70
N TYR A 25 -3.30 10.77 -12.82
CA TYR A 25 -2.07 11.46 -13.14
C TYR A 25 -1.35 10.79 -14.31
N ILE A 26 -1.20 9.47 -14.27
CA ILE A 26 -0.52 8.71 -15.33
C ILE A 26 -1.29 8.84 -16.65
N SER A 27 -2.61 8.68 -16.60
CA SER A 27 -3.46 8.76 -17.76
C SER A 27 -3.35 10.14 -18.44
N CYS A 28 -3.36 11.20 -17.67
CA CYS A 28 -3.28 12.58 -18.18
C CYS A 28 -1.88 12.92 -18.65
N GLN A 29 -0.86 12.55 -17.88
CA GLN A 29 0.53 12.89 -18.18
C GLN A 29 1.00 12.27 -19.49
N PHE A 30 0.61 11.04 -19.74
CA PHE A 30 1.06 10.30 -20.92
C PHE A 30 -0.03 10.18 -21.98
N GLN A 31 -1.22 10.75 -21.72
CA GLN A 31 -2.37 10.65 -22.62
C GLN A 31 -2.63 9.19 -23.03
N ASP A 32 -2.52 8.30 -22.05
CA ASP A 32 -2.63 6.85 -22.28
C ASP A 32 -3.33 6.16 -21.11
N PRO A 33 -4.67 6.01 -21.20
CA PRO A 33 -5.41 5.30 -20.15
C PRO A 33 -4.98 3.85 -19.97
N ALA A 34 -4.49 3.21 -21.04
CA ALA A 34 -4.02 1.82 -20.94
C ALA A 34 -2.78 1.71 -20.08
N LEU A 35 -1.91 2.72 -20.11
CA LEU A 35 -0.73 2.76 -19.25
C LEU A 35 -1.12 2.85 -17.78
N ALA A 36 -2.11 3.68 -17.46
CA ALA A 36 -2.62 3.81 -16.09
C ALA A 36 -3.22 2.50 -15.60
N LEU A 37 -4.00 1.83 -16.44
CA LEU A 37 -4.60 0.54 -16.09
C LEU A 37 -3.52 -0.53 -15.88
N SER A 38 -2.50 -0.54 -16.71
CA SER A 38 -1.38 -1.47 -16.57
C SER A 38 -0.64 -1.26 -15.25
N TRP A 39 -0.36 -0.01 -14.90
CA TRP A 39 0.27 0.32 -13.63
C TRP A 39 -0.59 -0.17 -12.45
N TYR A 40 -1.86 0.15 -12.47
CA TYR A 40 -2.80 -0.22 -11.41
C TYR A 40 -2.86 -1.73 -11.22
N THR A 41 -3.01 -2.47 -12.32
CA THR A 41 -3.11 -3.93 -12.27
C THR A 41 -1.84 -4.57 -11.72
N ARG A 42 -0.67 -4.14 -12.20
CA ARG A 42 0.61 -4.68 -11.73
C ARG A 42 0.83 -4.42 -10.25
N LEU A 43 0.48 -3.22 -9.80
CA LEU A 43 0.66 -2.86 -8.39
C LEU A 43 -0.26 -3.68 -7.51
N ARG A 44 -1.53 -3.81 -7.87
CA ARG A 44 -2.48 -4.60 -7.10
C ARG A 44 -2.10 -6.07 -7.05
N ASP A 45 -1.64 -6.62 -8.17
CA ASP A 45 -1.18 -8.01 -8.22
C ASP A 45 0.03 -8.22 -7.32
N ALA A 46 0.97 -7.29 -7.32
CA ALA A 46 2.16 -7.38 -6.46
C ALA A 46 1.78 -7.33 -4.98
N ILE A 47 0.89 -6.41 -4.61
CA ILE A 47 0.41 -6.28 -3.24
C ILE A 47 -0.24 -7.58 -2.78
N GLN A 48 -1.15 -8.12 -3.59
CA GLN A 48 -1.85 -9.35 -3.26
C GLN A 48 -0.88 -10.50 -3.09
N ARG A 49 0.01 -10.70 -4.05
CA ARG A 49 0.96 -11.81 -4.04
C ARG A 49 1.93 -11.74 -2.85
N GLU A 50 2.45 -10.54 -2.56
CA GLU A 50 3.48 -10.39 -1.55
C GLU A 50 2.94 -10.33 -0.13
N LEU A 51 1.73 -9.84 0.06
CA LEU A 51 1.20 -9.61 1.41
C LEU A 51 0.16 -10.63 1.83
N MET A 52 -0.25 -11.53 0.96
CA MET A 52 -1.27 -12.53 1.24
C MET A 52 -0.80 -13.63 2.20
N THR A 53 0.47 -14.02 2.15
CA THR A 53 0.97 -15.15 2.92
C THR A 53 1.87 -14.75 4.08
N MET A 54 2.77 -13.80 3.89
CA MET A 54 3.71 -13.38 4.93
C MET A 54 3.80 -11.85 4.98
N PRO A 55 2.71 -11.19 5.39
CA PRO A 55 2.71 -9.72 5.36
C PRO A 55 3.71 -9.07 6.33
N SER A 56 4.12 -9.78 7.38
CA SER A 56 5.05 -9.22 8.36
C SER A 56 6.52 -9.31 7.92
N LYS A 57 6.81 -9.87 6.76
CA LYS A 57 8.20 -10.00 6.28
C LYS A 57 8.85 -8.67 5.92
N TYR A 58 8.05 -7.65 5.61
CA TYR A 58 8.58 -6.33 5.30
C TYR A 58 8.70 -5.49 6.56
N PRO A 59 9.69 -4.57 6.63
CA PRO A 59 9.97 -3.86 7.86
C PRO A 59 8.89 -2.84 8.21
N LEU A 60 8.86 -2.49 9.50
CA LEU A 60 8.05 -1.37 9.95
C LEU A 60 8.67 -0.06 9.49
N TYR A 61 7.82 0.93 9.24
CA TYR A 61 8.29 2.27 8.93
C TYR A 61 9.10 2.80 10.12
N SER A 62 10.25 3.38 9.88
CA SER A 62 11.22 3.67 10.93
C SER A 62 10.86 4.87 11.81
N LEU A 63 10.00 5.77 11.33
CA LEU A 63 9.67 6.99 12.06
C LEU A 63 8.46 6.80 12.98
N GLU A 64 8.54 7.40 14.18
CA GLU A 64 7.41 7.47 15.08
C GLU A 64 6.48 8.61 14.66
N PRO A 65 5.18 8.53 14.94
CA PRO A 65 4.51 7.46 15.70
C PRO A 65 4.13 6.23 14.85
N TRP A 66 4.48 6.22 13.59
CA TRP A 66 4.06 5.18 12.64
C TRP A 66 4.64 3.81 12.98
N HIS A 67 5.90 3.79 13.45
CA HIS A 67 6.55 2.56 13.88
C HIS A 67 5.76 1.89 15.00
N SER A 68 5.40 2.66 16.03
CA SER A 68 4.63 2.12 17.16
C SER A 68 3.21 1.74 16.80
N LYS A 69 2.67 2.30 15.72
CA LYS A 69 1.34 1.97 15.22
C LYS A 69 1.34 0.72 14.34
N GLY A 70 2.50 0.11 14.12
CA GLY A 70 2.59 -1.12 13.33
C GLY A 70 2.46 -0.92 11.84
N ILE A 71 2.88 0.24 11.33
CA ILE A 71 2.84 0.53 9.91
C ILE A 71 4.08 -0.04 9.22
N HIS A 72 3.86 -0.99 8.33
CA HIS A 72 4.92 -1.60 7.52
C HIS A 72 5.11 -0.85 6.21
N LEU A 73 6.28 -1.01 5.62
CA LEU A 73 6.62 -0.37 4.36
C LEU A 73 7.05 -1.44 3.34
N PHE A 74 6.37 -1.47 2.20
CA PHE A 74 6.66 -2.35 1.08
C PHE A 74 6.84 -1.48 -0.15
N THR A 75 7.91 -1.75 -0.92
CA THR A 75 8.16 -0.99 -2.16
C THR A 75 8.01 -1.89 -3.36
N PHE A 76 7.39 -1.35 -4.41
CA PHE A 76 7.25 -2.04 -5.68
C PHE A 76 7.51 -1.02 -6.80
N ARG A 77 8.63 -1.20 -7.51
CA ARG A 77 9.07 -0.29 -8.55
C ARG A 77 9.23 1.13 -7.98
N ASN A 78 8.43 2.10 -8.44
CA ASN A 78 8.51 3.47 -7.99
C ASN A 78 7.44 3.84 -6.95
N ASP A 79 6.78 2.84 -6.39
CA ASP A 79 5.70 3.03 -5.45
C ASP A 79 6.04 2.51 -4.06
N VAL A 80 5.56 3.21 -3.04
CA VAL A 80 5.72 2.82 -1.64
C VAL A 80 4.34 2.55 -1.09
N ILE A 81 4.17 1.36 -0.52
CA ILE A 81 2.90 0.90 0.04
C ILE A 81 3.04 0.83 1.55
N LEU A 82 2.19 1.56 2.26
CA LEU A 82 2.16 1.57 3.72
C LEU A 82 0.95 0.77 4.17
N TYR A 83 1.19 -0.20 5.06
CA TYR A 83 0.13 -1.12 5.46
C TYR A 83 0.28 -1.55 6.91
N SER A 84 -0.81 -2.04 7.47
CA SER A 84 -0.83 -2.64 8.81
C SER A 84 -1.41 -4.04 8.72
N VAL A 85 -1.06 -4.88 9.71
CA VAL A 85 -1.51 -6.27 9.75
C VAL A 85 -2.31 -6.49 11.02
N ASP A 86 -3.53 -7.03 10.88
CA ASP A 86 -4.34 -7.45 12.00
C ASP A 86 -4.28 -8.97 12.08
N GLU A 87 -3.47 -9.46 13.01
CA GLU A 87 -3.27 -10.90 13.18
C GLU A 87 -4.54 -11.60 13.65
N GLY A 88 -5.34 -10.92 14.45
CA GLY A 88 -6.57 -11.52 14.99
C GLY A 88 -7.58 -11.84 13.91
N SER A 89 -7.72 -10.98 12.91
CA SER A 89 -8.67 -11.17 11.81
C SER A 89 -8.00 -11.72 10.55
N SER A 90 -6.70 -11.93 10.55
CA SER A 90 -5.91 -12.33 9.37
C SER A 90 -6.15 -11.37 8.21
N CYS A 91 -6.05 -10.09 8.48
CA CYS A 91 -6.33 -9.05 7.52
C CYS A 91 -5.16 -8.07 7.39
N VAL A 92 -4.84 -7.70 6.16
CA VAL A 92 -3.84 -6.67 5.85
C VAL A 92 -4.60 -5.46 5.34
N TYR A 93 -4.34 -4.29 5.95
CA TYR A 93 -4.98 -3.05 5.52
C TYR A 93 -3.97 -2.17 4.82
N ILE A 94 -4.17 -1.93 3.53
CA ILE A 94 -3.35 -1.00 2.77
C ILE A 94 -3.81 0.40 3.15
N ARG A 95 -2.92 1.16 3.78
CA ARG A 95 -3.23 2.46 4.36
C ARG A 95 -2.95 3.63 3.44
N ALA A 96 -1.88 3.52 2.65
CA ALA A 96 -1.48 4.59 1.74
C ALA A 96 -0.63 4.03 0.62
N VAL A 97 -0.69 4.69 -0.53
CA VAL A 97 0.16 4.39 -1.69
C VAL A 97 0.78 5.70 -2.14
N CYS A 98 2.11 5.77 -2.08
CA CYS A 98 2.85 6.99 -2.38
C CYS A 98 3.88 6.74 -3.46
N THR A 99 4.29 7.81 -4.16
CA THR A 99 5.42 7.73 -5.07
C THR A 99 6.71 7.79 -4.25
N LYS A 100 7.70 6.99 -4.62
CA LYS A 100 8.99 6.93 -3.96
C LYS A 100 9.63 8.33 -3.93
N GLY A 101 10.20 8.69 -2.77
CA GLY A 101 10.84 9.99 -2.60
C GLY A 101 9.93 11.06 -1.99
N ARG A 102 8.64 10.77 -1.84
CA ARG A 102 7.71 11.68 -1.21
C ARG A 102 7.86 11.62 0.32
N ASP A 103 7.51 12.72 1.00
CA ASP A 103 7.49 12.74 2.46
C ASP A 103 6.35 11.89 2.98
N LEU A 104 6.67 10.66 3.39
CA LEU A 104 5.69 9.68 3.82
C LEU A 104 5.03 10.08 5.15
N SER A 105 5.82 10.68 6.06
CA SER A 105 5.30 11.09 7.36
C SER A 105 4.22 12.17 7.21
N ALA A 106 4.47 13.16 6.37
CA ALA A 106 3.50 14.22 6.11
C ALA A 106 2.23 13.65 5.47
N HIS A 107 2.39 12.71 4.52
CA HIS A 107 1.27 12.08 3.84
C HIS A 107 0.38 11.31 4.83
N LEU A 108 0.99 10.51 5.70
CA LEU A 108 0.26 9.76 6.71
C LEU A 108 -0.46 10.68 7.70
N THR A 109 0.19 11.74 8.14
CA THR A 109 -0.40 12.71 9.07
C THR A 109 -1.62 13.38 8.44
N GLU A 110 -1.51 13.76 7.17
CA GLU A 110 -2.59 14.38 6.44
C GLU A 110 -3.83 13.48 6.41
N HIS A 111 -3.63 12.18 6.17
CA HIS A 111 -4.73 11.23 6.10
C HIS A 111 -5.33 10.90 7.47
N GLU A 112 -4.53 10.93 8.51
CA GLU A 112 -5.03 10.66 9.86
C GLU A 112 -6.01 11.72 10.37
N LYS A 113 -5.95 12.91 9.84
CA LYS A 113 -6.85 13.99 10.25
C LYS A 113 -8.27 13.81 9.71
N GLU A 114 -8.43 12.91 8.80
CA GLU A 114 -9.73 12.55 8.25
C GLU A 114 -10.32 11.35 9.03
#